data_cb08551f22bd27ac0927dd68d9fa35f2
#
_entry.id   cb08551f22bd27ac0927dd68d9fa35f2
#
_cell.length_a   1.000
_cell.length_b   1.000
_cell.length_c   1.000
_cell.angle_alpha   90.00
_cell.angle_beta   90.00
_cell.angle_gamma   90.00
#
_symmetry.space_group_name_H-M   'P 1'
#
loop_
_entity.id
_entity.type
_entity.pdbx_description
1 polymer ?
#
loop_
_entity_poly.entity_id
_entity_poly.type
_entity_poly.pdbx_seq_one_letter_code
_entity_poly.pdbx_strand_id
1 'polypeptide(L)'
;MNIALVHDHLNQIGGAEKVLHAFTKMFPNAPIFTILYDQAIAREFFGKTKIIGSFLQKHKTAHRHFKWFLPLMPTAVESLNLKGYDVVISDSSAFSKGVITDVGAIHICYCHTPTRYLWSDSWEYIVELHNKNFIVKKFLPPLLTYLRLWDFQAAQRVDEFIANSNFVRKRIQRFYKRDATVIYPPVETEKYTLVNEKEDYFVIVSRLRPYKRVDLAIEAFNEMRLPLKIIGGGWEMRYLKKKANKNIEFLGEIMDAKQKNEIIGHASALIHPQEEDFGISAVEAMSCGTPVIAYKQGGALETVEEGITGMFFEDQSWESLANTVVHFNAREFDYAKIKERAERFGVERFKREINEFVLNVLKQTRA
;
A
#
# COMPACT_ATOMS: atom_id res chain seq x y z
N MET A 1 -5.17 3.05 -29.62
CA MET A 1 -4.42 3.53 -28.44
C MET A 1 -3.79 2.33 -27.77
N ASN A 2 -2.47 2.29 -27.78
CA ASN A 2 -1.69 1.23 -27.16
C ASN A 2 -1.28 1.66 -25.75
N ILE A 3 -1.66 0.88 -24.73
CA ILE A 3 -1.37 1.18 -23.32
C ILE A 3 -0.33 0.19 -22.82
N ALA A 4 0.65 0.67 -22.04
CA ALA A 4 1.55 -0.17 -21.23
C ALA A 4 1.33 0.12 -19.74
N LEU A 5 1.34 -0.92 -18.93
CA LEU A 5 1.35 -0.83 -17.47
C LEU A 5 2.79 -1.07 -16.98
N VAL A 6 3.22 -0.28 -16.02
CA VAL A 6 4.56 -0.46 -15.41
C VAL A 6 4.40 -0.60 -13.91
N HIS A 7 5.09 -1.57 -13.31
CA HIS A 7 5.05 -1.80 -11.87
C HIS A 7 6.47 -2.03 -11.31
N ASP A 8 6.67 -1.75 -10.03
CA ASP A 8 8.00 -1.88 -9.41
C ASP A 8 8.49 -3.33 -9.40
N HIS A 9 7.86 -4.19 -8.61
CA HIS A 9 8.23 -5.59 -8.45
C HIS A 9 7.00 -6.45 -8.21
N LEU A 10 6.89 -7.61 -8.86
CA LEU A 10 5.81 -8.58 -8.67
C LEU A 10 6.33 -9.83 -7.94
N ASN A 11 6.78 -9.66 -6.71
CA ASN A 11 7.30 -10.73 -5.86
C ASN A 11 6.46 -10.99 -4.59
N GLN A 12 5.33 -10.30 -4.46
CA GLN A 12 4.37 -10.42 -3.38
C GLN A 12 3.02 -9.90 -3.85
N ILE A 13 1.96 -10.13 -3.07
CA ILE A 13 0.64 -9.52 -3.29
C ILE A 13 0.35 -8.58 -2.14
N GLY A 14 0.09 -7.31 -2.45
CA GLY A 14 -0.25 -6.26 -1.49
C GLY A 14 -1.20 -5.23 -2.08
N GLY A 15 -1.27 -4.05 -1.47
CA GLY A 15 -2.16 -2.98 -1.91
C GLY A 15 -1.86 -2.46 -3.31
N ALA A 16 -0.58 -2.30 -3.66
CA ALA A 16 -0.18 -1.84 -4.98
C ALA A 16 -0.52 -2.87 -6.07
N GLU A 17 -0.26 -4.15 -5.81
CA GLU A 17 -0.57 -5.22 -6.76
C GLU A 17 -2.08 -5.37 -6.98
N LYS A 18 -2.93 -5.04 -5.98
CA LYS A 18 -4.39 -4.96 -6.15
C LYS A 18 -4.79 -3.82 -7.09
N VAL A 19 -4.12 -2.66 -7.01
CA VAL A 19 -4.34 -1.53 -7.94
C VAL A 19 -3.91 -1.91 -9.35
N LEU A 20 -2.73 -2.51 -9.50
CA LEU A 20 -2.27 -3.02 -10.81
C LEU A 20 -3.26 -4.04 -11.38
N HIS A 21 -3.82 -4.93 -10.56
CA HIS A 21 -4.85 -5.88 -11.00
C HIS A 21 -6.11 -5.16 -11.51
N ALA A 22 -6.55 -4.09 -10.85
CA ALA A 22 -7.65 -3.27 -11.35
C ALA A 22 -7.31 -2.65 -12.72
N PHE A 23 -6.09 -2.14 -12.90
CA PHE A 23 -5.62 -1.65 -14.21
C PHE A 23 -5.64 -2.73 -15.29
N THR A 24 -5.23 -3.98 -14.98
CA THR A 24 -5.30 -5.07 -15.97
C THR A 24 -6.71 -5.44 -16.38
N LYS A 25 -7.70 -5.25 -15.48
CA LYS A 25 -9.13 -5.44 -15.82
C LYS A 25 -9.68 -4.31 -16.69
N MET A 26 -9.17 -3.09 -16.51
CA MET A 26 -9.55 -1.94 -17.33
C MET A 26 -8.89 -1.98 -18.72
N PHE A 27 -7.65 -2.44 -18.78
CA PHE A 27 -6.83 -2.47 -19.98
C PHE A 27 -6.33 -3.89 -20.28
N PRO A 28 -7.22 -4.81 -20.69
CA PRO A 28 -6.90 -6.25 -20.77
C PRO A 28 -5.82 -6.61 -21.80
N ASN A 29 -5.59 -5.74 -22.79
CA ASN A 29 -4.55 -5.93 -23.81
C ASN A 29 -3.21 -5.28 -23.44
N ALA A 30 -3.14 -4.53 -22.34
CA ALA A 30 -1.93 -3.86 -21.91
C ALA A 30 -0.96 -4.86 -21.28
N PRO A 31 0.29 -4.95 -21.76
CA PRO A 31 1.32 -5.73 -21.08
C PRO A 31 1.75 -5.01 -19.79
N ILE A 32 2.23 -5.81 -18.83
CA ILE A 32 2.87 -5.31 -17.61
C ILE A 32 4.38 -5.33 -17.82
N PHE A 33 5.02 -4.20 -17.62
CA PHE A 33 6.47 -4.09 -17.51
C PHE A 33 6.86 -3.98 -16.03
N THR A 34 7.92 -4.67 -15.64
CA THR A 34 8.37 -4.65 -14.23
C THR A 34 9.87 -4.92 -14.13
N ILE A 35 10.48 -4.50 -13.03
CA ILE A 35 11.91 -4.78 -12.81
C ILE A 35 12.12 -6.28 -12.63
N LEU A 36 11.35 -6.90 -11.74
CA LEU A 36 11.41 -8.33 -11.40
C LEU A 36 10.00 -8.87 -11.11
N TYR A 37 9.76 -10.13 -11.45
CA TYR A 37 8.52 -10.81 -11.06
C TYR A 37 8.76 -12.29 -10.70
N ASP A 38 8.01 -12.77 -9.74
CA ASP A 38 7.87 -14.19 -9.44
C ASP A 38 6.87 -14.83 -10.40
N GLN A 39 7.26 -15.93 -11.05
CA GLN A 39 6.42 -16.57 -12.08
C GLN A 39 5.14 -17.20 -11.51
N ALA A 40 5.20 -17.73 -10.28
CA ALA A 40 4.02 -18.34 -9.64
C ALA A 40 3.00 -17.26 -9.29
N ILE A 41 3.43 -16.19 -8.62
CA ILE A 41 2.60 -15.03 -8.28
C ILE A 41 2.02 -14.39 -9.55
N ALA A 42 2.86 -14.18 -10.57
CA ALA A 42 2.44 -13.58 -11.83
C ALA A 42 1.33 -14.39 -12.52
N ARG A 43 1.49 -15.73 -12.58
CA ARG A 43 0.52 -16.63 -13.19
C ARG A 43 -0.78 -16.70 -12.40
N GLU A 44 -0.69 -16.80 -11.08
CA GLU A 44 -1.84 -16.92 -10.19
C GLU A 44 -2.69 -15.65 -10.20
N PHE A 45 -2.06 -14.48 -10.09
CA PHE A 45 -2.77 -13.23 -9.87
C PHE A 45 -3.14 -12.47 -11.16
N PHE A 46 -2.27 -12.54 -12.19
CA PHE A 46 -2.46 -11.82 -13.46
C PHE A 46 -2.85 -12.73 -14.64
N GLY A 47 -2.89 -14.05 -14.43
CA GLY A 47 -3.38 -15.03 -15.41
C GLY A 47 -2.58 -15.01 -16.72
N LYS A 48 -3.26 -14.66 -17.82
CA LYS A 48 -2.68 -14.63 -19.18
C LYS A 48 -2.06 -13.28 -19.56
N THR A 49 -2.06 -12.29 -18.68
CA THR A 49 -1.48 -10.98 -18.98
C THR A 49 0.00 -11.12 -19.28
N LYS A 50 0.45 -10.51 -20.39
CA LYS A 50 1.86 -10.54 -20.78
C LYS A 50 2.68 -9.71 -19.78
N ILE A 51 3.69 -10.33 -19.15
CA ILE A 51 4.59 -9.66 -18.20
C ILE A 51 6.00 -9.67 -18.77
N ILE A 52 6.65 -8.50 -18.78
CA ILE A 52 7.97 -8.27 -19.34
C ILE A 52 8.86 -7.73 -18.22
N GLY A 53 9.85 -8.53 -17.83
CA GLY A 53 10.85 -8.14 -16.82
C GLY A 53 12.03 -7.40 -17.42
N SER A 54 12.74 -6.62 -16.59
CA SER A 54 14.01 -5.99 -16.96
C SER A 54 15.12 -7.03 -17.17
N PHE A 55 16.32 -6.57 -17.50
CA PHE A 55 17.49 -7.46 -17.60
C PHE A 55 17.80 -8.19 -16.28
N LEU A 56 17.39 -7.62 -15.12
CA LEU A 56 17.58 -8.24 -13.81
C LEU A 56 16.74 -9.52 -13.64
N GLN A 57 15.64 -9.67 -14.39
CA GLN A 57 14.81 -10.88 -14.39
C GLN A 57 15.58 -12.16 -14.74
N LYS A 58 16.64 -12.04 -15.53
CA LYS A 58 17.49 -13.18 -15.93
C LYS A 58 18.44 -13.66 -14.82
N HIS A 59 18.63 -12.88 -13.77
CA HIS A 59 19.58 -13.16 -12.70
C HIS A 59 18.89 -13.79 -11.48
N LYS A 60 19.10 -15.10 -11.27
CA LYS A 60 18.51 -15.82 -10.12
C LYS A 60 18.82 -15.17 -8.76
N THR A 61 20.03 -14.60 -8.62
CA THR A 61 20.45 -13.90 -7.40
C THR A 61 19.60 -12.64 -7.14
N ALA A 62 19.17 -11.93 -8.20
CA ALA A 62 18.33 -10.74 -8.07
C ALA A 62 16.95 -11.07 -7.49
N HIS A 63 16.36 -12.22 -7.83
CA HIS A 63 15.11 -12.68 -7.24
C HIS A 63 15.21 -12.93 -5.72
N ARG A 64 16.33 -13.54 -5.29
CA ARG A 64 16.52 -13.90 -3.89
C ARG A 64 16.98 -12.73 -3.01
N HIS A 65 17.78 -11.82 -3.59
CA HIS A 65 18.49 -10.75 -2.90
C HIS A 65 18.33 -9.41 -3.61
N PHE A 66 17.12 -9.07 -4.05
CA PHE A 66 16.84 -7.86 -4.85
C PHE A 66 17.36 -6.57 -4.22
N LYS A 67 17.41 -6.47 -2.88
CA LYS A 67 17.98 -5.32 -2.17
C LYS A 67 19.45 -5.04 -2.49
N TRP A 68 20.22 -6.07 -2.88
CA TRP A 68 21.63 -5.90 -3.26
C TRP A 68 21.78 -5.24 -4.63
N PHE A 69 20.72 -5.32 -5.44
CA PHE A 69 20.67 -4.71 -6.76
C PHE A 69 20.09 -3.28 -6.74
N LEU A 70 19.88 -2.73 -5.54
CA LEU A 70 19.35 -1.38 -5.37
C LEU A 70 20.07 -0.31 -6.23
N PRO A 71 21.43 -0.30 -6.37
CA PRO A 71 22.12 0.63 -7.24
C PRO A 71 21.79 0.50 -8.73
N LEU A 72 21.33 -0.67 -9.17
CA LEU A 72 20.99 -0.97 -10.57
C LEU A 72 19.50 -0.79 -10.89
N MET A 73 18.65 -0.55 -9.89
CA MET A 73 17.21 -0.39 -10.10
C MET A 73 16.86 0.77 -11.05
N PRO A 74 17.52 1.95 -10.96
CA PRO A 74 17.36 3.01 -11.94
C PRO A 74 17.59 2.53 -13.37
N THR A 75 18.74 1.93 -13.65
CA THR A 75 19.09 1.40 -14.97
C THR A 75 18.12 0.31 -15.41
N ALA A 76 17.67 -0.54 -14.48
CA ALA A 76 16.76 -1.64 -14.80
C ALA A 76 15.38 -1.12 -15.26
N VAL A 77 14.84 -0.11 -14.61
CA VAL A 77 13.55 0.46 -15.00
C VAL A 77 13.67 1.27 -16.30
N GLU A 78 14.75 2.04 -16.46
CA GLU A 78 15.00 2.84 -17.68
C GLU A 78 15.31 1.96 -18.91
N SER A 79 15.75 0.71 -18.72
CA SER A 79 16.00 -0.24 -19.81
C SER A 79 14.75 -0.94 -20.35
N LEU A 80 13.58 -0.72 -19.75
CA LEU A 80 12.32 -1.27 -20.23
C LEU A 80 11.93 -0.62 -21.56
N ASN A 81 11.73 -1.43 -22.59
CA ASN A 81 11.40 -0.91 -23.92
C ASN A 81 9.91 -0.61 -24.05
N LEU A 82 9.55 0.66 -23.89
CA LEU A 82 8.18 1.18 -24.01
C LEU A 82 7.90 1.83 -25.37
N LYS A 83 8.70 1.52 -26.39
CA LYS A 83 8.52 2.09 -27.73
C LYS A 83 7.20 1.64 -28.36
N GLY A 84 6.46 2.61 -28.93
CA GLY A 84 5.20 2.37 -29.65
C GLY A 84 3.96 2.30 -28.76
N TYR A 85 4.06 2.68 -27.48
CA TYR A 85 2.89 2.88 -26.64
C TYR A 85 2.47 4.35 -26.60
N ASP A 86 1.17 4.58 -26.73
CA ASP A 86 0.59 5.93 -26.71
C ASP A 86 0.43 6.45 -25.27
N VAL A 87 0.13 5.54 -24.33
CA VAL A 87 -0.05 5.85 -22.90
C VAL A 87 0.72 4.83 -22.08
N VAL A 88 1.50 5.32 -21.13
CA VAL A 88 2.20 4.52 -20.13
C VAL A 88 1.64 4.85 -18.75
N ILE A 89 1.11 3.85 -18.05
CA ILE A 89 0.60 4.00 -16.69
C ILE A 89 1.58 3.29 -15.75
N SER A 90 2.34 4.06 -14.98
CA SER A 90 3.22 3.50 -13.93
C SER A 90 2.49 3.47 -12.59
N ASP A 91 2.39 2.28 -12.00
CA ASP A 91 1.85 1.99 -10.67
C ASP A 91 3.06 1.90 -9.72
N SER A 92 3.32 3.01 -9.00
CA SER A 92 4.63 3.30 -8.41
C SER A 92 4.62 3.49 -6.89
N SER A 93 5.44 2.71 -6.23
CA SER A 93 5.86 2.92 -4.82
C SER A 93 7.35 3.29 -4.72
N ALA A 94 8.12 3.10 -5.81
CA ALA A 94 9.56 3.35 -5.84
C ALA A 94 10.05 3.74 -7.24
N PHE A 95 10.38 2.79 -8.11
CA PHE A 95 11.17 3.01 -9.33
C PHE A 95 10.35 3.11 -10.61
N SER A 96 9.17 2.50 -10.68
CA SER A 96 8.38 2.34 -11.93
C SER A 96 8.04 3.67 -12.61
N LYS A 97 7.91 4.77 -11.86
CA LYS A 97 7.76 6.12 -12.42
C LYS A 97 8.97 6.61 -13.24
N GLY A 98 10.12 5.94 -13.10
CA GLY A 98 11.37 6.31 -13.76
C GLY A 98 11.55 5.73 -15.16
N VAL A 99 10.54 5.11 -15.75
CA VAL A 99 10.60 4.65 -17.15
C VAL A 99 10.85 5.80 -18.12
N ILE A 100 11.43 5.45 -19.27
CA ILE A 100 11.62 6.38 -20.39
C ILE A 100 10.58 6.04 -21.46
N THR A 101 9.79 7.02 -21.85
CA THR A 101 8.72 6.89 -22.84
C THR A 101 9.11 7.54 -24.16
N ASP A 102 8.41 7.21 -25.27
CA ASP A 102 8.56 7.88 -26.55
C ASP A 102 8.07 9.34 -26.48
N VAL A 103 8.56 10.19 -27.37
CA VAL A 103 8.25 11.65 -27.42
C VAL A 103 6.75 11.94 -27.51
N GLY A 104 5.97 11.09 -28.15
CA GLY A 104 4.53 11.26 -28.31
C GLY A 104 3.68 10.49 -27.27
N ALA A 105 4.31 9.78 -26.35
CA ALA A 105 3.60 9.00 -25.35
C ALA A 105 3.30 9.85 -24.11
N ILE A 106 2.15 9.62 -23.50
CA ILE A 106 1.77 10.25 -22.22
C ILE A 106 2.10 9.31 -21.08
N HIS A 107 2.86 9.78 -20.11
CA HIS A 107 3.20 9.05 -18.90
C HIS A 107 2.35 9.50 -17.70
N ILE A 108 1.44 8.64 -17.26
CA ILE A 108 0.62 8.83 -16.07
C ILE A 108 1.21 7.97 -14.94
N CYS A 109 1.51 8.58 -13.80
CA CYS A 109 1.99 7.84 -12.63
C CYS A 109 0.91 7.76 -11.55
N TYR A 110 0.39 6.55 -11.29
CA TYR A 110 -0.36 6.28 -10.07
C TYR A 110 0.63 6.06 -8.93
N CYS A 111 0.79 7.08 -8.10
CA CYS A 111 1.79 7.10 -7.04
C CYS A 111 1.19 6.65 -5.72
N HIS A 112 1.61 5.47 -5.23
CA HIS A 112 1.22 4.99 -3.91
C HIS A 112 1.87 5.82 -2.80
N THR A 113 3.10 6.24 -3.04
CA THR A 113 3.86 7.16 -2.18
C THR A 113 5.18 7.54 -2.87
N PRO A 114 5.74 8.73 -2.68
CA PRO A 114 7.15 8.98 -2.94
C PRO A 114 8.02 7.99 -2.18
N THR A 115 9.07 7.48 -2.82
CA THR A 115 9.91 6.40 -2.30
C THR A 115 10.29 6.59 -0.82
N ARG A 116 9.62 5.89 0.10
CA ARG A 116 9.67 6.17 1.55
C ARG A 116 11.10 6.17 2.10
N TYR A 117 11.89 5.13 1.83
CA TYR A 117 13.26 5.01 2.32
C TYR A 117 14.25 6.05 1.72
N LEU A 118 13.85 6.82 0.71
CA LEU A 118 14.64 7.93 0.18
C LEU A 118 14.23 9.27 0.81
N TRP A 119 12.96 9.42 1.24
CA TRP A 119 12.40 10.70 1.66
C TRP A 119 11.94 10.70 3.12
N SER A 120 10.78 10.11 3.43
CA SER A 120 10.18 10.20 4.76
C SER A 120 10.86 9.31 5.80
N ASP A 121 11.18 8.07 5.42
CA ASP A 121 11.65 7.02 6.35
C ASP A 121 13.16 6.74 6.13
N SER A 122 13.89 7.74 5.61
CA SER A 122 15.30 7.54 5.23
C SER A 122 16.21 7.32 6.45
N TRP A 123 15.89 7.96 7.58
CA TRP A 123 16.63 7.79 8.82
C TRP A 123 16.38 6.41 9.44
N GLU A 124 15.14 6.00 9.55
CA GLU A 124 14.72 4.68 10.04
C GLU A 124 15.36 3.56 9.21
N TYR A 125 15.38 3.73 7.89
CA TYR A 125 16.01 2.77 6.98
C TYR A 125 17.52 2.69 7.18
N ILE A 126 18.21 3.82 7.39
CA ILE A 126 19.63 3.86 7.71
C ILE A 126 19.89 3.17 9.04
N VAL A 127 19.09 3.44 10.09
CA VAL A 127 19.23 2.83 11.42
C VAL A 127 19.00 1.32 11.35
N GLU A 128 17.97 0.86 10.64
CA GLU A 128 17.69 -0.58 10.44
C GLU A 128 18.87 -1.31 9.79
N LEU A 129 19.52 -0.69 8.78
CA LEU A 129 20.66 -1.27 8.10
C LEU A 129 21.99 -1.07 8.83
N HIS A 130 22.08 -0.08 9.73
CA HIS A 130 23.29 0.27 10.45
C HIS A 130 23.80 -0.88 11.34
N ASN A 131 22.92 -1.78 11.75
CA ASN A 131 23.28 -2.94 12.58
C ASN A 131 23.84 -4.12 11.79
N LYS A 132 23.95 -4.04 10.45
CA LYS A 132 24.24 -5.23 9.62
C LYS A 132 25.68 -5.39 9.13
N ASN A 133 26.41 -4.34 8.75
CA ASN A 133 27.80 -4.46 8.28
C ASN A 133 28.47 -3.09 8.11
N PHE A 134 29.77 -2.99 8.45
CA PHE A 134 30.57 -1.77 8.29
C PHE A 134 30.61 -1.25 6.83
N ILE A 135 30.67 -2.14 5.83
CA ILE A 135 30.66 -1.78 4.41
C ILE A 135 29.33 -1.11 4.04
N VAL A 136 28.21 -1.65 4.49
CA VAL A 136 26.89 -1.06 4.26
C VAL A 136 26.81 0.34 4.87
N LYS A 137 27.31 0.49 6.09
CA LYS A 137 27.34 1.81 6.78
C LYS A 137 28.04 2.90 5.97
N LYS A 138 29.17 2.57 5.34
CA LYS A 138 30.01 3.54 4.60
C LYS A 138 29.41 3.90 3.23
N PHE A 139 28.86 2.94 2.51
CA PHE A 139 28.40 3.10 1.13
C PHE A 139 26.92 3.42 0.99
N LEU A 140 26.09 3.13 2.01
CA LEU A 140 24.65 3.37 1.96
C LEU A 140 24.29 4.87 1.86
N PRO A 141 24.84 5.80 2.68
CA PRO A 141 24.45 7.21 2.59
C PRO A 141 24.68 7.84 1.21
N PRO A 142 25.88 7.73 0.57
CA PRO A 142 26.07 8.26 -0.77
C PRO A 142 25.18 7.59 -1.82
N LEU A 143 24.90 6.28 -1.69
CA LEU A 143 23.96 5.59 -2.55
C LEU A 143 22.54 6.15 -2.42
N LEU A 144 22.06 6.37 -1.19
CA LEU A 144 20.74 6.97 -0.97
C LEU A 144 20.66 8.39 -1.52
N THR A 145 21.75 9.17 -1.44
CA THR A 145 21.83 10.51 -2.05
C THR A 145 21.73 10.42 -3.57
N TYR A 146 22.48 9.51 -4.21
CA TYR A 146 22.39 9.25 -5.65
C TYR A 146 20.96 8.83 -6.05
N LEU A 147 20.39 7.88 -5.35
CA LEU A 147 19.03 7.38 -5.63
C LEU A 147 17.97 8.49 -5.44
N ARG A 148 18.15 9.37 -4.46
CA ARG A 148 17.24 10.51 -4.23
C ARG A 148 17.30 11.53 -5.37
N LEU A 149 18.48 11.82 -5.89
CA LEU A 149 18.64 12.67 -7.06
C LEU A 149 17.98 12.05 -8.30
N TRP A 150 18.22 10.77 -8.54
CA TRP A 150 17.58 10.05 -9.63
C TRP A 150 16.05 10.01 -9.47
N ASP A 151 15.55 9.71 -8.28
CA ASP A 151 14.12 9.61 -7.96
C ASP A 151 13.40 10.95 -8.20
N PHE A 152 14.05 12.07 -7.82
CA PHE A 152 13.54 13.41 -8.12
C PHE A 152 13.50 13.68 -9.63
N GLN A 153 14.58 13.38 -10.36
CA GLN A 153 14.63 13.56 -11.82
C GLN A 153 13.66 12.65 -12.55
N ALA A 154 13.50 11.42 -12.10
CA ALA A 154 12.50 10.49 -12.62
C ALA A 154 11.08 11.04 -12.49
N ALA A 155 10.76 11.65 -11.36
CA ALA A 155 9.45 12.28 -11.15
C ALA A 155 9.19 13.49 -12.07
N GLN A 156 10.24 14.17 -12.58
CA GLN A 156 10.05 15.26 -13.54
C GLN A 156 9.70 14.79 -14.96
N ARG A 157 9.94 13.51 -15.29
CA ARG A 157 9.59 12.91 -16.58
C ARG A 157 8.14 12.46 -16.67
N VAL A 158 7.45 12.39 -15.55
CA VAL A 158 6.02 12.04 -15.48
C VAL A 158 5.19 13.23 -15.97
N ASP A 159 4.27 13.01 -16.91
CA ASP A 159 3.38 14.07 -17.39
C ASP A 159 2.32 14.36 -16.32
N GLU A 160 1.63 13.35 -15.83
CA GLU A 160 0.54 13.51 -14.86
C GLU A 160 0.66 12.54 -13.68
N PHE A 161 0.45 13.07 -12.47
CA PHE A 161 0.42 12.27 -11.25
C PHE A 161 -1.00 12.04 -10.76
N ILE A 162 -1.27 10.79 -10.37
CA ILE A 162 -2.42 10.41 -9.55
C ILE A 162 -1.88 10.00 -8.17
N ALA A 163 -2.40 10.60 -7.12
CA ALA A 163 -2.11 10.22 -5.74
C ALA A 163 -3.22 9.32 -5.18
N ASN A 164 -2.86 8.31 -4.41
CA ASN A 164 -3.83 7.41 -3.77
C ASN A 164 -4.55 8.04 -2.56
N SER A 165 -4.16 9.24 -2.13
CA SER A 165 -4.76 10.00 -1.02
C SER A 165 -4.31 11.46 -1.05
N ASN A 166 -5.01 12.34 -0.33
CA ASN A 166 -4.54 13.71 -0.11
C ASN A 166 -3.24 13.74 0.69
N PHE A 167 -3.04 12.78 1.58
CA PHE A 167 -1.80 12.62 2.32
C PHE A 167 -0.62 12.40 1.35
N VAL A 168 -0.76 11.48 0.40
CA VAL A 168 0.29 11.23 -0.62
C VAL A 168 0.41 12.40 -1.61
N ARG A 169 -0.69 13.07 -1.99
CA ARG A 169 -0.62 14.30 -2.78
C ARG A 169 0.28 15.36 -2.14
N LYS A 170 0.13 15.60 -0.83
CA LYS A 170 1.01 16.52 -0.08
C LYS A 170 2.47 16.08 -0.10
N ARG A 171 2.73 14.76 -0.03
CA ARG A 171 4.09 14.21 -0.13
C ARG A 171 4.67 14.38 -1.54
N ILE A 172 3.90 14.19 -2.60
CA ILE A 172 4.31 14.45 -3.99
C ILE A 172 4.68 15.93 -4.15
N GLN A 173 3.84 16.83 -3.68
CA GLN A 173 4.11 18.28 -3.68
C GLN A 173 5.39 18.63 -2.90
N ARG A 174 5.57 18.05 -1.73
CA ARG A 174 6.74 18.30 -0.87
C ARG A 174 8.03 17.82 -1.50
N PHE A 175 8.08 16.58 -1.97
CA PHE A 175 9.30 15.89 -2.38
C PHE A 175 9.61 16.02 -3.87
N TYR A 176 8.60 15.95 -4.73
CA TYR A 176 8.77 16.01 -6.18
C TYR A 176 8.49 17.40 -6.77
N LYS A 177 7.90 18.32 -5.99
CA LYS A 177 7.48 19.64 -6.46
C LYS A 177 6.48 19.56 -7.62
N ARG A 178 5.68 18.51 -7.66
CA ARG A 178 4.64 18.26 -8.66
C ARG A 178 3.27 18.26 -7.97
N ASP A 179 2.24 18.62 -8.70
CA ASP A 179 0.86 18.41 -8.26
C ASP A 179 0.37 17.01 -8.66
N ALA A 180 -0.76 16.57 -8.08
CA ALA A 180 -1.37 15.29 -8.36
C ALA A 180 -2.88 15.36 -8.18
N THR A 181 -3.63 14.64 -9.03
CA THR A 181 -5.05 14.38 -8.83
C THR A 181 -5.22 13.23 -7.85
N VAL A 182 -6.13 13.38 -6.88
CA VAL A 182 -6.41 12.30 -5.93
C VAL A 182 -7.45 11.35 -6.51
N ILE A 183 -7.08 10.08 -6.67
CA ILE A 183 -7.99 8.98 -6.95
C ILE A 183 -7.68 7.85 -5.98
N TYR A 184 -8.57 7.62 -5.03
CA TYR A 184 -8.40 6.59 -4.00
C TYR A 184 -8.27 5.19 -4.61
N PRO A 185 -7.48 4.28 -4.02
CA PRO A 185 -7.28 2.94 -4.56
C PRO A 185 -8.59 2.12 -4.56
N PRO A 186 -8.69 1.11 -5.43
CA PRO A 186 -9.84 0.22 -5.46
C PRO A 186 -9.81 -0.74 -4.28
N VAL A 187 -10.91 -0.84 -3.56
CA VAL A 187 -11.13 -1.88 -2.56
C VAL A 187 -12.28 -2.76 -3.04
N GLU A 188 -12.11 -4.08 -3.02
CA GLU A 188 -13.14 -5.04 -3.44
C GLU A 188 -14.23 -5.17 -2.37
N THR A 189 -14.93 -4.06 -2.09
CA THR A 189 -15.93 -3.95 -1.01
C THR A 189 -17.07 -4.96 -1.18
N GLU A 190 -17.38 -5.34 -2.40
CA GLU A 190 -18.39 -6.35 -2.75
C GLU A 190 -18.04 -7.78 -2.30
N LYS A 191 -16.78 -8.06 -2.04
CA LYS A 191 -16.34 -9.37 -1.52
C LYS A 191 -16.61 -9.55 -0.03
N TYR A 192 -16.95 -8.45 0.66
CA TYR A 192 -17.18 -8.44 2.10
C TYR A 192 -18.68 -8.34 2.41
N THR A 193 -19.15 -9.17 3.32
CA THR A 193 -20.53 -9.18 3.78
C THR A 193 -20.66 -8.47 5.12
N LEU A 194 -21.78 -7.76 5.30
CA LEU A 194 -22.10 -7.12 6.56
C LEU A 194 -22.27 -8.18 7.65
N VAL A 195 -21.64 -7.98 8.80
CA VAL A 195 -21.77 -8.81 10.00
C VAL A 195 -22.30 -7.94 11.14
N ASN A 196 -23.52 -8.24 11.61
CA ASN A 196 -24.17 -7.48 12.68
C ASN A 196 -23.82 -7.98 14.09
N GLU A 197 -23.38 -9.23 14.19
CA GLU A 197 -22.99 -9.83 15.46
C GLU A 197 -21.51 -9.61 15.71
N LYS A 198 -21.19 -8.88 16.78
CA LYS A 198 -19.79 -8.63 17.18
C LYS A 198 -19.44 -9.46 18.41
N GLU A 199 -18.24 -10.04 18.39
CA GLU A 199 -17.64 -10.75 19.50
C GLU A 199 -16.66 -9.82 20.26
N ASP A 200 -16.31 -10.20 21.48
CA ASP A 200 -15.47 -9.39 22.37
C ASP A 200 -13.97 -9.54 22.05
N TYR A 201 -13.57 -9.36 20.78
CA TYR A 201 -12.16 -9.28 20.40
C TYR A 201 -11.91 -8.16 19.37
N PHE A 202 -10.68 -7.73 19.32
CA PHE A 202 -10.18 -6.76 18.35
C PHE A 202 -9.33 -7.47 17.29
N VAL A 203 -9.17 -6.84 16.12
CA VAL A 203 -8.39 -7.45 15.04
C VAL A 203 -7.39 -6.45 14.45
N ILE A 204 -6.19 -6.96 14.10
CA ILE A 204 -5.22 -6.27 13.25
C ILE A 204 -5.07 -7.04 11.95
N VAL A 205 -5.08 -6.33 10.82
CA VAL A 205 -4.78 -6.88 9.49
C VAL A 205 -3.61 -6.11 8.91
N SER A 206 -2.41 -6.69 8.98
CA SER A 206 -1.20 -5.97 8.57
C SER A 206 -0.04 -6.89 8.22
N ARG A 207 0.85 -6.41 7.34
CA ARG A 207 2.21 -6.99 7.25
C ARG A 207 2.98 -6.63 8.52
N LEU A 208 3.66 -7.63 9.11
CA LEU A 208 4.39 -7.42 10.36
C LEU A 208 5.77 -6.80 10.07
N ARG A 209 5.78 -5.47 10.03
CA ARG A 209 6.94 -4.59 9.81
C ARG A 209 6.98 -3.51 10.88
N PRO A 210 8.16 -2.96 11.24
CA PRO A 210 8.28 -1.95 12.31
C PRO A 210 7.35 -0.75 12.14
N TYR A 211 7.28 -0.18 10.93
CA TYR A 211 6.45 0.99 10.64
C TYR A 211 4.94 0.73 10.78
N LYS A 212 4.52 -0.54 10.87
CA LYS A 212 3.13 -0.92 11.11
C LYS A 212 2.72 -0.86 12.60
N ARG A 213 3.67 -0.62 13.48
CA ARG A 213 3.46 -0.38 14.91
C ARG A 213 2.56 -1.42 15.59
N VAL A 214 2.64 -2.67 15.13
CA VAL A 214 1.93 -3.79 15.79
C VAL A 214 2.48 -4.03 17.20
N ASP A 215 3.74 -3.69 17.45
CA ASP A 215 4.38 -3.68 18.77
C ASP A 215 3.63 -2.82 19.78
N LEU A 216 3.22 -1.62 19.39
CA LEU A 216 2.43 -0.69 20.21
C LEU A 216 1.06 -1.27 20.57
N ALA A 217 0.38 -1.88 19.59
CA ALA A 217 -0.90 -2.52 19.86
C ALA A 217 -0.77 -3.72 20.79
N ILE A 218 0.27 -4.56 20.62
CA ILE A 218 0.55 -5.68 21.52
C ILE A 218 0.76 -5.17 22.95
N GLU A 219 1.51 -4.10 23.14
CA GLU A 219 1.78 -3.51 24.46
C GLU A 219 0.46 -3.04 25.12
N ALA A 220 -0.38 -2.28 24.40
CA ALA A 220 -1.68 -1.84 24.87
C ALA A 220 -2.58 -3.02 25.27
N PHE A 221 -2.68 -4.05 24.42
CA PHE A 221 -3.54 -5.20 24.67
C PHE A 221 -3.00 -6.15 25.75
N ASN A 222 -1.69 -6.19 25.96
CA ASN A 222 -1.09 -6.90 27.10
C ASN A 222 -1.53 -6.29 28.43
N GLU A 223 -1.50 -4.96 28.53
CA GLU A 223 -1.90 -4.22 29.75
C GLU A 223 -3.41 -4.34 30.00
N MET A 224 -4.23 -4.16 28.98
CA MET A 224 -5.69 -4.25 29.10
C MET A 224 -6.18 -5.69 29.27
N ARG A 225 -5.40 -6.70 28.90
CA ARG A 225 -5.77 -8.13 28.86
C ARG A 225 -6.98 -8.44 27.98
N LEU A 226 -7.28 -7.59 27.01
CA LEU A 226 -8.37 -7.80 26.05
C LEU A 226 -7.92 -8.72 24.91
N PRO A 227 -8.82 -9.53 24.31
CA PRO A 227 -8.49 -10.41 23.21
C PRO A 227 -8.13 -9.63 21.94
N LEU A 228 -6.99 -9.97 21.33
CA LEU A 228 -6.52 -9.40 20.06
C LEU A 228 -6.17 -10.51 19.09
N LYS A 229 -6.74 -10.50 17.89
CA LYS A 229 -6.36 -11.39 16.78
C LYS A 229 -5.51 -10.62 15.76
N ILE A 230 -4.39 -11.20 15.33
CA ILE A 230 -3.48 -10.58 14.36
C ILE A 230 -3.42 -11.42 13.10
N ILE A 231 -3.96 -10.87 12.00
CA ILE A 231 -3.90 -11.44 10.66
C ILE A 231 -2.73 -10.81 9.92
N GLY A 232 -1.82 -11.65 9.39
CA GLY A 232 -0.71 -11.25 8.57
C GLY A 232 0.59 -11.92 8.95
N GLY A 233 1.59 -11.71 8.09
CA GLY A 233 2.93 -12.26 8.22
C GLY A 233 4.00 -11.17 8.10
N GLY A 234 5.23 -11.53 8.39
CA GLY A 234 6.37 -10.64 8.25
C GLY A 234 7.56 -11.03 9.10
N TRP A 235 8.67 -10.38 8.88
CA TRP A 235 9.93 -10.73 9.55
C TRP A 235 9.93 -10.39 11.05
N GLU A 236 9.02 -9.53 11.53
CA GLU A 236 8.85 -9.25 12.95
C GLU A 236 8.02 -10.30 13.71
N MET A 237 7.39 -11.26 13.02
CA MET A 237 6.51 -12.26 13.63
C MET A 237 7.13 -12.91 14.89
N ARG A 238 8.42 -13.33 14.81
CA ARG A 238 9.10 -13.97 15.94
C ARG A 238 9.29 -13.01 17.13
N TYR A 239 9.60 -11.77 16.86
CA TYR A 239 9.79 -10.73 17.86
C TYR A 239 8.46 -10.38 18.53
N LEU A 240 7.42 -10.13 17.75
CA LEU A 240 6.10 -9.77 18.24
C LEU A 240 5.45 -10.90 19.06
N LYS A 241 5.59 -12.17 18.62
CA LYS A 241 5.13 -13.34 19.40
C LYS A 241 5.81 -13.47 20.76
N LYS A 242 7.07 -13.03 20.91
CA LYS A 242 7.76 -13.04 22.20
C LYS A 242 7.26 -11.96 23.16
N LYS A 243 6.72 -10.86 22.63
CA LYS A 243 6.16 -9.77 23.43
C LYS A 243 4.69 -10.00 23.82
N ALA A 244 3.98 -10.78 23.04
CA ALA A 244 2.54 -11.00 23.21
C ALA A 244 2.24 -11.91 24.39
N ASN A 245 1.24 -11.55 25.21
CA ASN A 245 0.64 -12.39 26.24
C ASN A 245 -0.38 -13.36 25.63
N LYS A 246 -0.96 -14.24 26.46
CA LYS A 246 -1.88 -15.32 26.03
C LYS A 246 -3.20 -14.85 25.42
N ASN A 247 -3.59 -13.59 25.66
CA ASN A 247 -4.78 -12.95 25.10
C ASN A 247 -4.60 -12.49 23.65
N ILE A 248 -3.40 -12.61 23.09
CA ILE A 248 -3.08 -12.18 21.71
C ILE A 248 -2.81 -13.40 20.84
N GLU A 249 -3.61 -13.55 19.80
CA GLU A 249 -3.55 -14.66 18.85
C GLU A 249 -2.99 -14.22 17.50
N PHE A 250 -2.00 -14.95 16.99
CA PHE A 250 -1.44 -14.74 15.64
C PHE A 250 -1.96 -15.78 14.67
N LEU A 251 -2.83 -15.36 13.75
CA LEU A 251 -3.49 -16.23 12.78
C LEU A 251 -2.65 -16.47 11.50
N GLY A 252 -1.54 -15.74 11.34
CA GLY A 252 -0.75 -15.81 10.11
C GLY A 252 -1.41 -15.12 8.93
N GLU A 253 -0.94 -15.42 7.73
CA GLU A 253 -1.52 -14.87 6.50
C GLU A 253 -2.77 -15.65 6.11
N ILE A 254 -3.90 -14.96 5.97
CA ILE A 254 -5.18 -15.54 5.53
C ILE A 254 -5.45 -15.05 4.10
N MET A 255 -5.39 -15.97 3.14
CA MET A 255 -5.64 -15.68 1.73
C MET A 255 -7.13 -15.86 1.36
N ASP A 256 -7.84 -16.71 2.08
CA ASP A 256 -9.28 -16.92 1.86
C ASP A 256 -10.07 -15.69 2.31
N ALA A 257 -10.71 -15.04 1.33
CA ALA A 257 -11.52 -13.84 1.55
C ALA A 257 -12.71 -14.10 2.48
N LYS A 258 -13.32 -15.28 2.43
CA LYS A 258 -14.45 -15.64 3.28
C LYS A 258 -14.03 -15.77 4.73
N GLN A 259 -12.95 -16.53 4.99
CA GLN A 259 -12.39 -16.67 6.34
C GLN A 259 -11.94 -15.30 6.90
N LYS A 260 -11.29 -14.48 6.05
CA LYS A 260 -10.88 -13.14 6.44
C LYS A 260 -12.08 -12.25 6.79
N ASN A 261 -13.15 -12.29 5.98
CA ASN A 261 -14.39 -11.57 6.23
C ASN A 261 -15.02 -11.98 7.58
N GLU A 262 -15.04 -13.27 7.87
CA GLU A 262 -15.62 -13.81 9.10
C GLU A 262 -14.88 -13.27 10.34
N ILE A 263 -13.54 -13.34 10.34
CA ILE A 263 -12.73 -12.86 11.47
C ILE A 263 -12.81 -11.33 11.63
N ILE A 264 -12.77 -10.58 10.53
CA ILE A 264 -12.86 -9.12 10.59
C ILE A 264 -14.27 -8.69 10.96
N GLY A 265 -15.28 -9.35 10.36
CA GLY A 265 -16.68 -8.99 10.54
C GLY A 265 -17.17 -9.17 11.98
N HIS A 266 -16.77 -10.22 12.67
CA HIS A 266 -17.14 -10.47 14.07
C HIS A 266 -16.29 -9.66 15.09
N ALA A 267 -15.21 -9.01 14.68
CA ALA A 267 -14.40 -8.21 15.59
C ALA A 267 -15.16 -6.98 16.11
N SER A 268 -14.97 -6.62 17.38
CA SER A 268 -15.47 -5.37 17.96
C SER A 268 -14.97 -4.15 17.19
N ALA A 269 -13.68 -4.12 16.85
CA ALA A 269 -13.08 -3.12 15.97
C ALA A 269 -11.79 -3.63 15.31
N LEU A 270 -11.43 -3.01 14.19
CA LEU A 270 -10.08 -3.10 13.62
C LEU A 270 -9.18 -2.07 14.32
N ILE A 271 -8.00 -2.51 14.77
CA ILE A 271 -6.95 -1.62 15.27
C ILE A 271 -5.98 -1.28 14.15
N HIS A 272 -5.80 0.02 13.89
CA HIS A 272 -4.95 0.57 12.83
C HIS A 272 -3.89 1.52 13.42
N PRO A 273 -2.79 0.99 14.02
CA PRO A 273 -1.91 1.77 14.88
C PRO A 273 -0.83 2.56 14.13
N GLN A 274 -0.72 2.39 12.82
CA GLN A 274 0.32 3.00 12.00
C GLN A 274 -0.17 4.23 11.23
N GLU A 275 0.77 5.10 10.85
CA GLU A 275 0.57 6.06 9.78
C GLU A 275 0.66 5.35 8.42
N GLU A 276 -0.42 5.38 7.66
CA GLU A 276 -0.55 4.77 6.33
C GLU A 276 -0.72 5.82 5.24
N ASP A 277 -0.36 5.45 4.02
CA ASP A 277 -0.61 6.30 2.86
C ASP A 277 -2.10 6.37 2.47
N PHE A 278 -2.85 5.27 2.70
CA PHE A 278 -4.31 5.21 2.51
C PHE A 278 -5.01 4.35 3.57
N GLY A 279 -4.59 3.09 3.76
CA GLY A 279 -5.19 2.18 4.74
C GLY A 279 -6.26 1.24 4.17
N ILE A 280 -5.94 0.43 3.16
CA ILE A 280 -6.87 -0.54 2.54
C ILE A 280 -7.52 -1.44 3.59
N SER A 281 -6.78 -1.91 4.60
CA SER A 281 -7.31 -2.79 5.65
C SER A 281 -8.42 -2.14 6.50
N ALA A 282 -8.36 -0.81 6.69
CA ALA A 282 -9.42 -0.07 7.35
C ALA A 282 -10.72 -0.11 6.52
N VAL A 283 -10.62 0.10 5.20
CA VAL A 283 -11.77 0.03 4.29
C VAL A 283 -12.30 -1.41 4.18
N GLU A 284 -11.43 -2.43 4.16
CA GLU A 284 -11.84 -3.85 4.19
C GLU A 284 -12.66 -4.16 5.46
N ALA A 285 -12.24 -3.65 6.62
CA ALA A 285 -13.00 -3.81 7.87
C ALA A 285 -14.34 -3.08 7.83
N MET A 286 -14.35 -1.83 7.38
CA MET A 286 -15.57 -1.06 7.20
C MET A 286 -16.54 -1.77 6.24
N SER A 287 -16.05 -2.47 5.21
CA SER A 287 -16.87 -3.24 4.27
C SER A 287 -17.59 -4.42 4.94
N CYS A 288 -17.09 -4.89 6.09
CA CYS A 288 -17.75 -5.86 6.97
C CYS A 288 -18.72 -5.22 7.98
N GLY A 289 -18.83 -3.89 8.01
CA GLY A 289 -19.51 -3.15 9.08
C GLY A 289 -18.68 -3.06 10.37
N THR A 290 -17.38 -3.30 10.34
CA THR A 290 -16.53 -3.27 11.52
C THR A 290 -15.91 -1.89 11.70
N PRO A 291 -16.13 -1.24 12.87
CA PRO A 291 -15.53 0.05 13.18
C PRO A 291 -13.99 -0.01 13.22
N VAL A 292 -13.35 1.12 13.04
CA VAL A 292 -11.88 1.22 13.03
C VAL A 292 -11.40 2.13 14.16
N ILE A 293 -10.44 1.66 14.95
CA ILE A 293 -9.68 2.50 15.90
C ILE A 293 -8.32 2.78 15.25
N ALA A 294 -8.10 4.03 14.84
CA ALA A 294 -6.94 4.40 14.03
C ALA A 294 -6.06 5.46 14.71
N TYR A 295 -4.77 5.42 14.42
CA TYR A 295 -3.89 6.54 14.69
C TYR A 295 -4.30 7.75 13.83
N LYS A 296 -4.44 8.92 14.47
CA LYS A 296 -4.96 10.16 13.84
C LYS A 296 -3.95 10.81 12.91
N GLN A 297 -3.41 10.03 11.96
CA GLN A 297 -2.42 10.50 10.98
C GLN A 297 -2.58 9.79 9.63
N GLY A 298 -2.06 10.44 8.58
CA GLY A 298 -1.99 9.84 7.26
C GLY A 298 -3.33 9.64 6.58
N GLY A 299 -3.43 8.58 5.77
CA GLY A 299 -4.64 8.22 5.03
C GLY A 299 -5.81 7.78 5.91
N ALA A 300 -5.58 7.42 7.17
CA ALA A 300 -6.67 7.10 8.10
C ALA A 300 -7.64 8.28 8.28
N LEU A 301 -7.14 9.53 8.20
CA LEU A 301 -7.97 10.74 8.25
C LEU A 301 -8.91 10.91 7.04
N GLU A 302 -8.69 10.14 5.99
CA GLU A 302 -9.50 10.17 4.76
C GLU A 302 -10.45 8.97 4.65
N THR A 303 -10.11 7.87 5.34
CA THR A 303 -10.89 6.63 5.31
C THR A 303 -11.84 6.49 6.49
N VAL A 304 -11.44 6.94 7.68
CA VAL A 304 -12.21 6.85 8.92
C VAL A 304 -12.91 8.18 9.21
N GLU A 305 -14.18 8.11 9.58
CA GLU A 305 -15.00 9.24 10.03
C GLU A 305 -15.27 9.10 11.54
N GLU A 306 -14.76 10.04 12.34
CA GLU A 306 -14.88 10.04 13.81
C GLU A 306 -16.35 9.91 14.26
N GLY A 307 -16.64 8.96 15.14
CA GLY A 307 -17.99 8.71 15.67
C GLY A 307 -18.97 8.07 14.67
N ILE A 308 -18.58 7.84 13.40
CA ILE A 308 -19.43 7.24 12.36
C ILE A 308 -18.87 5.88 11.93
N THR A 309 -17.60 5.85 11.53
CA THR A 309 -16.96 4.61 11.08
C THR A 309 -15.86 4.15 12.03
N GLY A 310 -15.56 4.91 13.07
CA GLY A 310 -14.55 4.56 14.04
C GLY A 310 -14.18 5.71 14.99
N MET A 311 -13.07 5.53 15.67
CA MET A 311 -12.47 6.50 16.58
C MET A 311 -10.97 6.67 16.28
N PHE A 312 -10.43 7.82 16.68
CA PHE A 312 -8.99 8.06 16.59
C PHE A 312 -8.33 8.07 17.97
N PHE A 313 -7.06 7.66 18.01
CA PHE A 313 -6.17 7.96 19.11
C PHE A 313 -5.08 8.95 18.66
N GLU A 314 -4.76 9.93 19.51
CA GLU A 314 -4.01 11.13 19.12
C GLU A 314 -2.51 10.91 19.05
N ASP A 315 -1.92 10.22 20.05
CA ASP A 315 -0.49 9.97 20.15
C ASP A 315 -0.16 8.55 19.78
N GLN A 316 0.92 8.33 19.01
CA GLN A 316 1.36 6.99 18.63
C GLN A 316 2.05 6.28 19.79
N SER A 317 1.32 6.12 20.90
CA SER A 317 1.71 5.45 22.12
C SER A 317 0.69 4.37 22.50
N TRP A 318 1.13 3.37 23.26
CA TRP A 318 0.24 2.31 23.73
C TRP A 318 -0.81 2.83 24.71
N GLU A 319 -0.46 3.85 25.52
CA GLU A 319 -1.36 4.49 26.49
C GLU A 319 -2.52 5.21 25.79
N SER A 320 -2.22 5.97 24.71
CA SER A 320 -3.23 6.66 23.93
C SER A 320 -4.18 5.66 23.25
N LEU A 321 -3.64 4.58 22.66
CA LEU A 321 -4.45 3.50 22.09
C LEU A 321 -5.29 2.81 23.17
N ALA A 322 -4.72 2.44 24.32
CA ALA A 322 -5.45 1.79 25.40
C ALA A 322 -6.60 2.67 25.93
N ASN A 323 -6.32 3.96 26.13
CA ASN A 323 -7.36 4.91 26.54
C ASN A 323 -8.52 4.95 25.54
N THR A 324 -8.25 4.99 24.24
CA THR A 324 -9.31 4.98 23.22
C THR A 324 -10.09 3.66 23.23
N VAL A 325 -9.41 2.51 23.34
CA VAL A 325 -10.04 1.18 23.39
C VAL A 325 -10.95 1.02 24.61
N VAL A 326 -10.55 1.52 25.79
CA VAL A 326 -11.35 1.43 27.02
C VAL A 326 -12.64 2.24 26.92
N HIS A 327 -12.63 3.37 26.19
CA HIS A 327 -13.82 4.20 25.96
C HIS A 327 -14.62 3.80 24.72
N PHE A 328 -14.14 2.84 23.95
CA PHE A 328 -14.78 2.38 22.73
C PHE A 328 -15.93 1.41 23.05
N ASN A 329 -17.08 1.64 22.43
CA ASN A 329 -18.23 0.73 22.49
C ASN A 329 -18.72 0.43 21.06
N ALA A 330 -18.51 -0.78 20.61
CA ALA A 330 -18.92 -1.22 19.25
C ALA A 330 -20.43 -1.03 18.99
N ARG A 331 -21.29 -1.17 20.04
CA ARG A 331 -22.75 -1.09 19.94
C ARG A 331 -23.28 0.32 19.66
N GLU A 332 -22.45 1.35 19.78
CA GLU A 332 -22.81 2.74 19.46
C GLU A 332 -22.71 3.04 17.96
N PHE A 333 -22.18 2.11 17.18
CA PHE A 333 -21.97 2.27 15.74
C PHE A 333 -23.06 1.59 14.92
N ASP A 334 -23.51 2.26 13.87
CA ASP A 334 -24.39 1.68 12.84
C ASP A 334 -23.54 0.94 11.79
N TYR A 335 -23.52 -0.38 11.88
CA TYR A 335 -22.67 -1.23 11.01
C TYR A 335 -23.07 -1.15 9.53
N ALA A 336 -24.37 -0.93 9.24
CA ALA A 336 -24.83 -0.73 7.86
C ALA A 336 -24.30 0.57 7.28
N LYS A 337 -24.32 1.65 8.09
CA LYS A 337 -23.75 2.94 7.71
C LYS A 337 -22.23 2.90 7.54
N ILE A 338 -21.52 2.14 8.37
CA ILE A 338 -20.08 1.91 8.19
C ILE A 338 -19.81 1.28 6.83
N LYS A 339 -20.55 0.22 6.48
CA LYS A 339 -20.42 -0.44 5.17
C LYS A 339 -20.75 0.49 4.01
N GLU A 340 -21.82 1.26 4.08
CA GLU A 340 -22.17 2.28 3.09
C GLU A 340 -21.01 3.25 2.84
N ARG A 341 -20.35 3.71 3.92
CA ARG A 341 -19.18 4.60 3.81
C ARG A 341 -17.98 3.95 3.15
N ALA A 342 -17.79 2.65 3.31
CA ALA A 342 -16.72 1.91 2.64
C ALA A 342 -16.95 1.79 1.12
N GLU A 343 -18.18 1.73 0.65
CA GLU A 343 -18.53 1.58 -0.77
C GLU A 343 -18.01 2.72 -1.65
N ARG A 344 -17.80 3.91 -1.07
CA ARG A 344 -17.17 5.05 -1.78
C ARG A 344 -15.73 4.76 -2.26
N PHE A 345 -15.10 3.70 -1.77
CA PHE A 345 -13.78 3.25 -2.18
C PHE A 345 -13.82 2.02 -3.11
N GLY A 346 -15.00 1.64 -3.58
CA GLY A 346 -15.21 0.46 -4.40
C GLY A 346 -14.52 0.50 -5.77
N VAL A 347 -14.37 -0.69 -6.37
CA VAL A 347 -13.63 -0.90 -7.64
C VAL A 347 -14.27 -0.14 -8.80
N GLU A 348 -15.60 -0.11 -8.91
CA GLU A 348 -16.28 0.53 -10.05
C GLU A 348 -16.12 2.06 -10.03
N ARG A 349 -16.11 2.69 -8.85
CA ARG A 349 -15.78 4.10 -8.71
C ARG A 349 -14.34 4.36 -9.21
N PHE A 350 -13.36 3.55 -8.78
CA PHE A 350 -11.98 3.69 -9.21
C PHE A 350 -11.85 3.60 -10.75
N LYS A 351 -12.48 2.60 -11.36
CA LYS A 351 -12.47 2.43 -12.82
C LYS A 351 -13.03 3.64 -13.55
N ARG A 352 -14.15 4.17 -13.08
CA ARG A 352 -14.77 5.37 -13.66
C ARG A 352 -13.83 6.58 -13.58
N GLU A 353 -13.31 6.89 -12.39
CA GLU A 353 -12.43 8.04 -12.16
C GLU A 353 -11.13 7.95 -12.97
N ILE A 354 -10.50 6.78 -13.04
CA ILE A 354 -9.31 6.55 -13.89
C ILE A 354 -9.62 6.75 -15.36
N ASN A 355 -10.73 6.19 -15.86
CA ASN A 355 -11.10 6.36 -17.27
C ASN A 355 -11.35 7.84 -17.61
N GLU A 356 -12.09 8.55 -16.76
CA GLU A 356 -12.34 9.99 -16.93
C GLU A 356 -11.03 10.78 -16.92
N PHE A 357 -10.13 10.47 -15.99
CA PHE A 357 -8.82 11.12 -15.90
C PHE A 357 -7.99 10.89 -17.16
N VAL A 358 -7.81 9.65 -17.60
CA VAL A 358 -7.04 9.29 -18.80
C VAL A 358 -7.61 9.97 -20.04
N LEU A 359 -8.94 9.98 -20.21
CA LEU A 359 -9.59 10.64 -21.34
C LEU A 359 -9.40 12.16 -21.34
N ASN A 360 -9.41 12.79 -20.16
CA ASN A 360 -9.19 14.24 -20.04
C ASN A 360 -7.75 14.62 -20.38
N VAL A 361 -6.77 13.86 -19.89
CA VAL A 361 -5.35 14.07 -20.22
C VAL A 361 -5.11 13.94 -21.73
N LEU A 362 -5.68 12.91 -22.35
CA LEU A 362 -5.58 12.70 -23.80
C LEU A 362 -6.18 13.84 -24.64
N LYS A 363 -7.29 14.44 -24.18
CA LYS A 363 -7.90 15.59 -24.86
C LYS A 363 -7.00 16.84 -24.76
N GLN A 364 -6.41 17.08 -23.58
CA GLN A 364 -5.54 18.25 -23.36
C GLN A 364 -4.23 18.18 -24.15
N THR A 365 -3.66 16.99 -24.31
CA THR A 365 -2.40 16.80 -25.05
C THR A 365 -2.59 16.88 -26.58
N ARG A 366 -3.81 16.66 -27.10
CA ARG A 366 -4.12 16.70 -28.54
C ARG A 366 -4.70 18.05 -29.00
N ALA A 367 -5.02 18.94 -28.07
CA ALA A 367 -5.46 20.31 -28.33
C ALA A 367 -4.27 21.26 -28.42
#